data_264d0e8939f831feae24db49046f2c52
#
_entry.id   264d0e8939f831feae24db49046f2c52
#
_cell.length_a   1.000
_cell.length_b   1.000
_cell.length_c   1.000
_cell.angle_alpha   90.00
_cell.angle_beta   90.00
_cell.angle_gamma   90.00
#
_symmetry.space_group_name_H-M   'P 1'
#
loop_
_entity.id
_entity.type
_entity.pdbx_description
1 polymer ?
#
loop_
_entity_poly.entity_id
_entity_poly.type
_entity_poly.pdbx_seq_one_letter_code
_entity_poly.pdbx_strand_id
1 'polypeptide(L)'
;MKDQSDESNGAEIGDFEDIPGKDAVGIVIALSLSLLVILASSIALLYIWKGDDLVIERPSVALSSWEMEYKILTGVENQSLSGLNGEGVVVCIVDSGIDLGHPDLRDLVLKGWLDSVNGIDEPYDDEGHGTAMAGILVADGGLRGVSRGVDLLVSKAIDGEGQGDSSSVANS
;
A
#
# COMPACT_ATOMS: atom_id res chain seq x y z
N MET A 1 -15.27 -92.94 32.25
CA MET A 1 -16.64 -92.44 32.29
C MET A 1 -16.62 -90.99 31.94
N LYS A 2 -17.21 -90.57 30.76
CA LYS A 2 -17.47 -89.21 30.22
C LYS A 2 -16.28 -88.31 30.06
N ASP A 3 -15.69 -88.15 28.94
CA ASP A 3 -16.06 -87.48 27.68
C ASP A 3 -16.70 -86.09 27.84
N GLN A 4 -15.94 -85.08 27.47
CA GLN A 4 -16.47 -83.78 27.03
C GLN A 4 -15.49 -83.17 26.04
N SER A 5 -16.04 -83.11 24.87
CA SER A 5 -15.54 -82.60 23.63
C SER A 5 -15.15 -81.12 23.66
N ASP A 6 -14.07 -80.85 22.95
CA ASP A 6 -13.55 -79.61 22.44
C ASP A 6 -14.61 -78.88 21.57
N GLU A 7 -14.93 -77.68 21.92
CA GLU A 7 -15.61 -76.72 21.03
C GLU A 7 -14.61 -75.60 20.63
N SER A 8 -14.06 -75.81 19.45
CA SER A 8 -13.27 -74.77 18.77
C SER A 8 -14.17 -73.66 18.32
N ASN A 9 -14.03 -72.52 18.95
CA ASN A 9 -14.67 -71.28 18.56
C ASN A 9 -13.88 -70.66 17.39
N GLY A 10 -14.30 -70.92 16.18
CA GLY A 10 -13.82 -70.27 14.97
C GLY A 10 -14.28 -68.81 14.98
N ALA A 11 -13.35 -67.90 15.12
CA ALA A 11 -13.64 -66.49 14.87
C ALA A 11 -13.94 -66.31 13.37
N GLU A 12 -15.21 -66.00 13.04
CA GLU A 12 -15.59 -65.52 11.74
C GLU A 12 -14.87 -64.19 11.48
N ILE A 13 -13.99 -64.19 10.49
CA ILE A 13 -13.43 -62.99 9.90
C ILE A 13 -14.59 -62.36 9.13
N GLY A 14 -15.13 -61.28 9.66
CA GLY A 14 -16.18 -60.50 9.02
C GLY A 14 -15.77 -60.11 7.60
N ASP A 15 -16.62 -60.41 6.68
CA ASP A 15 -16.52 -59.96 5.29
C ASP A 15 -16.31 -58.44 5.24
N PHE A 16 -15.20 -58.01 4.64
CA PHE A 16 -15.05 -56.64 4.21
C PHE A 16 -16.12 -56.40 3.12
N GLU A 17 -17.22 -55.78 3.52
CA GLU A 17 -18.23 -55.32 2.55
C GLU A 17 -17.55 -54.37 1.57
N ASP A 18 -17.62 -54.71 0.30
CA ASP A 18 -17.21 -53.92 -0.84
C ASP A 18 -17.83 -52.51 -0.72
N ILE A 19 -16.97 -51.51 -0.54
CA ILE A 19 -17.38 -50.12 -0.61
C ILE A 19 -17.93 -49.86 -2.00
N PRO A 20 -19.21 -49.52 -2.16
CA PRO A 20 -19.82 -49.39 -3.50
C PRO A 20 -19.03 -48.35 -4.31
N GLY A 21 -18.66 -48.66 -5.53
CA GLY A 21 -17.84 -47.79 -6.39
C GLY A 21 -18.40 -46.40 -6.64
N LYS A 22 -19.63 -46.13 -6.21
CA LYS A 22 -20.26 -44.80 -6.21
C LYS A 22 -19.67 -43.86 -5.16
N ASP A 23 -19.29 -44.42 -4.01
CA ASP A 23 -18.70 -43.57 -2.92
C ASP A 23 -17.26 -43.24 -3.24
N ALA A 24 -16.52 -44.15 -3.88
CA ALA A 24 -15.15 -43.85 -4.35
C ALA A 24 -15.12 -42.73 -5.40
N VAL A 25 -16.07 -42.72 -6.34
CA VAL A 25 -16.20 -41.65 -7.33
C VAL A 25 -16.55 -40.34 -6.67
N GLY A 26 -17.45 -40.31 -5.67
CA GLY A 26 -17.80 -39.14 -4.90
C GLY A 26 -16.60 -38.55 -4.14
N ILE A 27 -15.80 -39.42 -3.51
CA ILE A 27 -14.56 -38.99 -2.80
C ILE A 27 -13.54 -38.41 -3.78
N VAL A 28 -13.32 -39.03 -4.94
CA VAL A 28 -12.39 -38.49 -5.95
C VAL A 28 -12.85 -37.14 -6.48
N ILE A 29 -14.15 -36.95 -6.74
CA ILE A 29 -14.69 -35.68 -7.18
C ILE A 29 -14.52 -34.61 -6.08
N ALA A 30 -14.82 -34.93 -4.81
CA ALA A 30 -14.67 -34.00 -3.71
C ALA A 30 -13.20 -33.56 -3.50
N LEU A 31 -12.26 -34.51 -3.59
CA LEU A 31 -10.83 -34.23 -3.50
C LEU A 31 -10.34 -33.36 -4.67
N SER A 32 -10.82 -33.63 -5.86
CA SER A 32 -10.47 -32.85 -7.07
C SER A 32 -10.99 -31.43 -6.99
N LEU A 33 -12.21 -31.23 -6.50
CA LEU A 33 -12.80 -29.90 -6.28
C LEU A 33 -12.06 -29.12 -5.18
N SER A 34 -11.71 -29.76 -4.07
CA SER A 34 -10.96 -29.13 -3.01
C SER A 34 -9.55 -28.71 -3.47
N LEU A 35 -8.88 -29.54 -4.26
CA LEU A 35 -7.58 -29.22 -4.84
C LEU A 35 -7.68 -28.01 -5.79
N LEU A 36 -8.73 -27.96 -6.61
CA LEU A 36 -8.99 -26.83 -7.51
C LEU A 36 -9.22 -25.52 -6.76
N VAL A 37 -9.97 -25.54 -5.66
CA VAL A 37 -10.20 -24.36 -4.80
C VAL A 37 -8.90 -23.91 -4.14
N ILE A 38 -8.09 -24.84 -3.64
CA ILE A 38 -6.78 -24.53 -3.04
C ILE A 38 -5.85 -23.91 -4.10
N LEU A 39 -5.82 -24.45 -5.30
CA LEU A 39 -4.99 -23.92 -6.37
C LEU A 39 -5.44 -22.52 -6.79
N ALA A 40 -6.74 -22.31 -6.95
CA ALA A 40 -7.31 -21.01 -7.30
C ALA A 40 -7.04 -19.94 -6.20
N SER A 41 -7.21 -20.32 -4.94
CA SER A 41 -6.91 -19.41 -3.81
C SER A 41 -5.41 -19.11 -3.69
N SER A 42 -4.54 -20.09 -3.96
CA SER A 42 -3.08 -19.89 -3.97
C SER A 42 -2.66 -18.94 -5.10
N ILE A 43 -3.24 -19.10 -6.28
CA ILE A 43 -3.00 -18.19 -7.41
C ILE A 43 -3.49 -16.78 -7.08
N ALA A 44 -4.69 -16.65 -6.50
CA ALA A 44 -5.21 -15.35 -6.07
C ALA A 44 -4.32 -14.68 -5.02
N LEU A 45 -3.83 -15.44 -4.03
CA LEU A 45 -2.86 -14.95 -3.04
C LEU A 45 -1.54 -14.53 -3.67
N LEU A 46 -1.03 -15.28 -4.66
CA LEU A 46 0.18 -14.91 -5.39
C LEU A 46 -0.01 -13.61 -6.20
N TYR A 47 -1.19 -13.41 -6.79
CA TYR A 47 -1.53 -12.15 -7.46
C TYR A 47 -1.59 -10.98 -6.48
N ILE A 48 -2.19 -11.18 -5.29
CA ILE A 48 -2.24 -10.15 -4.24
C ILE A 48 -0.82 -9.87 -3.68
N TRP A 49 0.00 -10.92 -3.52
CA TRP A 49 1.35 -10.77 -2.94
C TRP A 49 2.38 -10.25 -3.95
N LYS A 50 2.12 -10.40 -5.25
CA LYS A 50 3.02 -9.92 -6.30
C LYS A 50 3.00 -8.40 -6.47
N GLY A 51 2.18 -7.70 -5.66
CA GLY A 51 2.22 -6.24 -5.57
C GLY A 51 1.97 -5.50 -6.89
N ASP A 52 1.32 -6.15 -7.84
CA ASP A 52 0.69 -5.40 -8.92
C ASP A 52 -0.46 -4.63 -8.28
N ASP A 53 -0.16 -3.39 -8.01
CA ASP A 53 -1.03 -2.40 -7.41
C ASP A 53 -2.45 -2.58 -7.92
N LEU A 54 -3.33 -3.07 -7.05
CA LEU A 54 -4.72 -2.66 -7.12
C LEU A 54 -4.70 -1.15 -6.85
N VAL A 55 -4.27 -0.39 -7.85
CA VAL A 55 -4.55 1.03 -7.90
C VAL A 55 -6.07 1.11 -7.94
N ILE A 56 -6.65 1.20 -6.75
CA ILE A 56 -8.03 1.67 -6.64
C ILE A 56 -7.92 3.12 -7.09
N GLU A 57 -8.04 3.35 -8.40
CA GLU A 57 -8.26 4.68 -8.93
C GLU A 57 -9.50 5.21 -8.20
N ARG A 58 -9.25 6.01 -7.17
CA ARG A 58 -10.34 6.76 -6.55
C ARG A 58 -10.96 7.58 -7.66
N PRO A 59 -12.28 7.52 -7.83
CA PRO A 59 -12.93 8.32 -8.87
C PRO A 59 -12.46 9.77 -8.73
N SER A 60 -11.98 10.35 -9.81
CA SER A 60 -11.49 11.74 -9.85
C SER A 60 -12.48 12.75 -9.24
N VAL A 61 -13.76 12.43 -9.26
CA VAL A 61 -14.83 13.20 -8.62
C VAL A 61 -14.74 13.22 -7.09
N ALA A 62 -14.28 12.14 -6.45
CA ALA A 62 -14.15 12.10 -4.99
C ALA A 62 -12.94 12.90 -4.51
N LEU A 63 -11.83 12.87 -5.26
CA LEU A 63 -10.63 13.67 -4.95
C LEU A 63 -10.92 15.17 -5.13
N SER A 64 -11.59 15.55 -6.19
CA SER A 64 -11.96 16.96 -6.43
C SER A 64 -12.92 17.53 -5.38
N SER A 65 -13.82 16.70 -4.81
CA SER A 65 -14.72 17.16 -3.75
C SER A 65 -13.98 17.39 -2.42
N TRP A 66 -13.02 16.54 -2.07
CA TRP A 66 -12.21 16.73 -0.87
C TRP A 66 -11.23 17.89 -1.00
N GLU A 67 -10.65 18.07 -2.19
CA GLU A 67 -9.82 19.22 -2.49
C GLU A 67 -10.59 20.53 -2.33
N MET A 68 -11.82 20.58 -2.82
CA MET A 68 -12.70 21.75 -2.70
C MET A 68 -13.02 22.06 -1.23
N GLU A 69 -13.29 21.02 -0.43
CA GLU A 69 -13.68 21.19 0.97
C GLU A 69 -12.58 21.86 1.81
N TYR A 70 -11.33 21.36 1.76
CA TYR A 70 -10.25 21.98 2.55
C TYR A 70 -9.90 23.39 2.07
N LYS A 71 -9.97 23.66 0.78
CA LYS A 71 -9.71 24.99 0.21
C LYS A 71 -10.76 25.99 0.65
N ILE A 72 -12.02 25.59 0.74
CA ILE A 72 -13.10 26.42 1.28
C ILE A 72 -12.88 26.68 2.77
N LEU A 73 -12.61 25.64 3.54
CA LEU A 73 -12.40 25.73 5.01
C LEU A 73 -11.20 26.61 5.37
N THR A 74 -10.12 26.54 4.60
CA THR A 74 -8.90 27.33 4.81
C THR A 74 -8.95 28.72 4.18
N GLY A 75 -9.95 28.99 3.34
CA GLY A 75 -10.09 30.24 2.61
C GLY A 75 -9.12 30.43 1.44
N VAL A 76 -8.37 29.39 1.05
CA VAL A 76 -7.41 29.43 -0.07
C VAL A 76 -8.09 29.75 -1.41
N GLU A 77 -9.35 29.36 -1.58
CA GLU A 77 -10.17 29.68 -2.76
C GLU A 77 -10.77 31.10 -2.72
N ASN A 78 -10.36 31.94 -1.78
CA ASN A 78 -10.85 33.31 -1.73
C ASN A 78 -10.46 34.06 -3.01
N GLN A 79 -11.43 34.70 -3.66
CA GLN A 79 -11.22 35.48 -4.88
C GLN A 79 -10.16 36.58 -4.73
N SER A 80 -9.93 37.09 -3.52
CA SER A 80 -8.87 38.07 -3.25
C SER A 80 -7.46 37.50 -3.44
N LEU A 81 -7.32 36.19 -3.41
CA LEU A 81 -6.05 35.46 -3.61
C LEU A 81 -5.94 34.88 -5.03
N SER A 82 -6.99 35.04 -5.87
CA SER A 82 -6.98 34.54 -7.23
C SER A 82 -5.85 35.20 -8.03
N GLY A 83 -4.99 34.39 -8.61
CA GLY A 83 -3.78 34.84 -9.33
C GLY A 83 -2.51 34.84 -8.49
N LEU A 84 -2.57 34.62 -7.17
CA LEU A 84 -1.41 34.37 -6.35
C LEU A 84 -1.08 32.87 -6.40
N ASN A 85 0.07 32.54 -6.96
CA ASN A 85 0.56 31.15 -7.09
C ASN A 85 1.90 30.92 -6.40
N GLY A 86 2.44 31.95 -5.74
CA GLY A 86 3.75 31.89 -5.08
C GLY A 86 4.95 32.13 -6.01
N GLU A 87 4.75 32.57 -7.25
CA GLU A 87 5.85 32.87 -8.18
C GLU A 87 6.82 33.90 -7.58
N GLY A 88 8.13 33.59 -7.64
CA GLY A 88 9.19 34.42 -7.08
C GLY A 88 9.41 34.23 -5.57
N VAL A 89 8.67 33.30 -4.94
CA VAL A 89 8.88 32.95 -3.52
C VAL A 89 9.65 31.64 -3.43
N VAL A 90 10.67 31.61 -2.60
CA VAL A 90 11.43 30.40 -2.26
C VAL A 90 10.89 29.83 -0.95
N VAL A 91 10.54 28.54 -0.96
CA VAL A 91 10.05 27.81 0.21
C VAL A 91 10.98 26.62 0.44
N CYS A 92 11.41 26.44 1.69
CA CYS A 92 12.15 25.25 2.12
C CYS A 92 11.24 24.39 3.01
N ILE A 93 11.09 23.12 2.65
CA ILE A 93 10.47 22.10 3.49
C ILE A 93 11.59 21.31 4.18
N VAL A 94 11.59 21.29 5.50
CA VAL A 94 12.50 20.48 6.34
C VAL A 94 11.66 19.36 6.94
N ASP A 95 11.80 18.15 6.40
CA ASP A 95 10.88 17.05 6.69
C ASP A 95 11.52 15.66 6.41
N SER A 96 10.72 14.63 6.14
CA SER A 96 11.18 13.27 5.83
C SER A 96 11.76 13.11 4.43
N GLY A 97 11.63 14.10 3.55
CA GLY A 97 12.09 14.02 2.17
C GLY A 97 11.03 14.38 1.15
N ILE A 98 11.20 13.91 -0.08
CA ILE A 98 10.25 14.08 -1.17
C ILE A 98 10.36 12.94 -2.18
N ASP A 99 9.23 12.36 -2.57
CA ASP A 99 9.11 11.42 -3.68
C ASP A 99 8.68 12.16 -4.96
N LEU A 100 9.65 12.43 -5.84
CA LEU A 100 9.40 13.05 -7.15
C LEU A 100 8.73 12.10 -8.14
N GLY A 101 8.63 10.79 -7.83
CA GLY A 101 7.87 9.80 -8.59
C GLY A 101 6.36 9.88 -8.33
N HIS A 102 5.92 10.60 -7.28
CA HIS A 102 4.51 10.74 -6.97
C HIS A 102 3.75 11.42 -8.13
N PRO A 103 2.57 10.89 -8.56
CA PRO A 103 1.83 11.42 -9.71
C PRO A 103 1.55 12.92 -9.67
N ASP A 104 1.34 13.47 -8.48
CA ASP A 104 1.04 14.89 -8.29
C ASP A 104 2.29 15.79 -8.23
N LEU A 105 3.50 15.21 -8.16
CA LEU A 105 4.77 15.93 -8.08
C LEU A 105 5.70 15.65 -9.27
N ARG A 106 5.30 14.79 -10.23
CA ARG A 106 6.16 14.33 -11.33
C ARG A 106 6.74 15.44 -12.21
N ASP A 107 6.03 16.56 -12.33
CA ASP A 107 6.45 17.70 -13.16
C ASP A 107 7.15 18.79 -12.32
N LEU A 108 7.33 18.55 -11.03
CA LEU A 108 8.00 19.46 -10.13
C LEU A 108 9.51 19.54 -10.45
N VAL A 109 10.00 20.76 -10.65
CA VAL A 109 11.44 21.02 -10.74
C VAL A 109 11.92 21.48 -9.37
N LEU A 110 12.51 20.57 -8.61
CA LEU A 110 13.08 20.87 -7.31
C LEU A 110 14.29 21.80 -7.47
N LYS A 111 14.35 22.88 -6.71
CA LYS A 111 15.42 23.89 -6.78
C LYS A 111 16.63 23.56 -5.91
N GLY A 112 16.44 22.76 -4.89
CA GLY A 112 17.51 22.26 -4.05
C GLY A 112 17.08 21.07 -3.22
N TRP A 113 18.06 20.21 -2.94
CA TRP A 113 17.90 19.03 -2.11
C TRP A 113 19.08 18.90 -1.16
N LEU A 114 18.77 18.52 0.07
CA LEU A 114 19.76 18.17 1.09
C LEU A 114 19.24 17.00 1.92
N ASP A 115 20.04 15.96 2.09
CA ASP A 115 19.79 14.89 3.04
C ASP A 115 20.74 15.00 4.24
N SER A 116 20.22 15.52 5.36
CA SER A 116 20.96 15.68 6.62
C SER A 116 20.95 14.40 7.47
N VAL A 117 20.24 13.34 7.03
CA VAL A 117 20.13 12.06 7.73
C VAL A 117 21.16 11.07 7.21
N ASN A 118 21.18 10.82 5.90
CA ASN A 118 22.01 9.79 5.28
C ASN A 118 23.03 10.35 4.28
N GLY A 119 22.92 11.64 3.91
CA GLY A 119 23.79 12.28 2.93
C GLY A 119 23.64 11.76 1.51
N ILE A 120 22.44 11.37 1.12
CA ILE A 120 22.13 10.86 -0.23
C ILE A 120 21.82 12.03 -1.15
N ASP A 121 22.48 12.08 -2.32
CA ASP A 121 22.34 13.18 -3.28
C ASP A 121 21.01 13.15 -4.06
N GLU A 122 20.39 11.99 -4.21
CA GLU A 122 19.13 11.84 -4.93
C GLU A 122 17.92 12.02 -4.01
N PRO A 123 16.93 12.85 -4.38
CA PRO A 123 15.72 13.03 -3.58
C PRO A 123 14.94 11.74 -3.39
N TYR A 124 14.54 11.46 -2.15
CA TYR A 124 13.68 10.36 -1.78
C TYR A 124 12.91 10.67 -0.50
N ASP A 125 11.86 9.90 -0.24
CA ASP A 125 11.06 9.96 0.98
C ASP A 125 10.67 8.53 1.39
N ASP A 126 11.21 8.06 2.50
CA ASP A 126 10.99 6.72 3.04
C ASP A 126 9.96 6.67 4.18
N GLU A 127 9.38 7.83 4.51
CA GLU A 127 8.33 7.98 5.53
C GLU A 127 7.02 8.48 4.91
N GLY A 128 7.07 9.46 4.00
CA GLY A 128 5.96 9.98 3.21
C GLY A 128 5.36 11.30 3.67
N HIS A 129 5.67 11.80 4.88
CA HIS A 129 5.13 13.04 5.40
C HIS A 129 5.62 14.25 4.61
N GLY A 130 6.91 14.31 4.28
CA GLY A 130 7.49 15.39 3.48
C GLY A 130 6.88 15.49 2.09
N THR A 131 6.63 14.34 1.44
CA THR A 131 5.91 14.27 0.16
C THR A 131 4.49 14.81 0.29
N ALA A 132 3.78 14.47 1.37
CA ALA A 132 2.44 14.99 1.62
C ALA A 132 2.46 16.52 1.84
N MET A 133 3.45 17.05 2.58
CA MET A 133 3.61 18.50 2.78
C MET A 133 3.92 19.23 1.47
N ALA A 134 4.81 18.67 0.65
CA ALA A 134 5.07 19.19 -0.70
C ALA A 134 3.80 19.18 -1.56
N GLY A 135 3.00 18.11 -1.48
CA GLY A 135 1.72 18.01 -2.19
C GLY A 135 0.74 19.10 -1.84
N ILE A 136 0.58 19.42 -0.54
CA ILE A 136 -0.27 20.54 -0.10
C ILE A 136 0.19 21.86 -0.72
N LEU A 137 1.49 22.05 -0.86
CA LEU A 137 2.06 23.30 -1.36
C LEU A 137 2.06 23.39 -2.89
N VAL A 138 2.60 22.36 -3.59
CA VAL A 138 2.98 22.48 -5.01
C VAL A 138 2.36 21.42 -5.94
N ALA A 139 1.51 20.51 -5.47
CA ALA A 139 0.93 19.48 -6.31
C ALA A 139 0.29 20.07 -7.59
N ASP A 140 0.54 19.44 -8.74
CA ASP A 140 -0.06 19.81 -10.04
C ASP A 140 -0.38 18.56 -10.89
N GLY A 141 -1.01 17.59 -10.27
CA GLY A 141 -1.48 16.35 -10.90
C GLY A 141 -2.99 16.20 -10.74
N GLY A 142 -3.42 15.18 -10.01
CA GLY A 142 -4.83 14.97 -9.64
C GLY A 142 -5.28 15.91 -8.53
N LEU A 143 -4.39 16.25 -7.61
CA LEU A 143 -4.58 17.30 -6.60
C LEU A 143 -3.89 18.59 -7.04
N ARG A 144 -4.31 19.72 -6.45
CA ARG A 144 -3.73 21.03 -6.71
C ARG A 144 -3.25 21.69 -5.44
N GLY A 145 -1.96 21.92 -5.35
CA GLY A 145 -1.33 22.66 -4.27
C GLY A 145 -1.75 24.14 -4.24
N VAL A 146 -1.54 24.76 -3.08
CA VAL A 146 -1.95 26.15 -2.82
C VAL A 146 -1.01 27.18 -3.42
N SER A 147 0.27 26.82 -3.71
CA SER A 147 1.31 27.74 -4.18
C SER A 147 2.23 27.07 -5.19
N ARG A 148 1.69 26.64 -6.32
CA ARG A 148 2.38 25.83 -7.33
C ARG A 148 3.54 26.55 -8.06
N GLY A 149 3.62 27.86 -7.94
CA GLY A 149 4.65 28.68 -8.58
C GLY A 149 5.86 28.97 -7.69
N VAL A 150 5.93 28.44 -6.47
CA VAL A 150 7.10 28.64 -5.60
C VAL A 150 8.32 27.87 -6.10
N ASP A 151 9.50 28.40 -5.84
CA ASP A 151 10.76 27.66 -5.95
C ASP A 151 10.93 26.79 -4.71
N LEU A 152 10.78 25.46 -4.84
CA LEU A 152 10.82 24.54 -3.72
C LEU A 152 12.23 24.00 -3.46
N LEU A 153 12.66 24.14 -2.21
CA LEU A 153 13.80 23.44 -1.64
C LEU A 153 13.29 22.38 -0.67
N VAL A 154 13.94 21.23 -0.59
CA VAL A 154 13.59 20.20 0.39
C VAL A 154 14.86 19.76 1.11
N SER A 155 14.78 19.70 2.43
CA SER A 155 15.80 19.10 3.26
C SER A 155 15.22 17.93 4.06
N LYS A 156 15.80 16.76 3.88
CA LYS A 156 15.47 15.59 4.69
C LYS A 156 16.21 15.68 6.02
N ALA A 157 15.45 15.85 7.10
CA ALA A 157 15.92 15.90 8.48
C ALA A 157 15.27 14.83 9.37
N ILE A 158 14.29 14.11 8.82
CA ILE A 158 13.53 13.04 9.48
C ILE A 158 13.78 11.73 8.70
N ASP A 159 14.07 10.63 9.43
CA ASP A 159 14.32 9.31 8.87
C ASP A 159 13.03 8.56 8.52
N GLY A 160 13.17 7.33 8.01
CA GLY A 160 12.04 6.47 7.64
C GLY A 160 11.20 5.95 8.82
N GLU A 161 11.62 6.17 10.06
CA GLU A 161 10.88 5.84 11.28
C GLU A 161 10.18 7.07 11.87
N GLY A 162 10.24 8.21 11.18
CA GLY A 162 9.65 9.47 11.62
C GLY A 162 10.46 10.16 12.73
N GLN A 163 11.76 9.84 12.84
CA GLN A 163 12.63 10.41 13.86
C GLN A 163 13.63 11.40 13.24
N GLY A 164 13.83 12.51 13.91
CA GLY A 164 14.85 13.49 13.57
C GLY A 164 15.54 14.01 14.83
N ASP A 165 16.81 14.32 14.72
CA ASP A 165 17.53 14.95 15.81
C ASP A 165 17.75 16.45 15.57
N SER A 166 18.12 17.17 16.62
CA SER A 166 18.34 18.61 16.53
C SER A 166 19.51 19.00 15.62
N SER A 167 20.48 18.10 15.41
CA SER A 167 21.61 18.34 14.52
C SER A 167 21.19 18.19 13.04
N SER A 168 20.35 17.21 12.71
CA SER A 168 19.79 17.04 11.37
C SER A 168 18.96 18.27 10.96
N VAL A 169 18.12 18.76 11.86
CA VAL A 169 17.31 19.97 11.62
C VAL A 169 18.19 21.23 11.51
N ALA A 170 19.25 21.35 12.33
CA ALA A 170 20.13 22.53 12.28
C ALA A 170 21.02 22.57 11.04
N ASN A 171 21.28 21.44 10.40
CA ASN A 171 22.09 21.29 9.19
C ASN A 171 21.27 21.32 7.89
N SER A 172 19.95 21.43 8.03
CA SER A 172 18.97 21.40 6.92
C SER A 172 18.88 22.70 6.14
#